data_d981d58e01b964ce146877da841511f7
#
_entry.id   d981d58e01b964ce146877da841511f7
#
_cell.length_a   1.000
_cell.length_b   1.000
_cell.length_c   1.000
_cell.angle_alpha   90.00
_cell.angle_beta   90.00
_cell.angle_gamma   90.00
#
_symmetry.space_group_name_H-M   'P 1'
#
loop_
_entity.id
_entity.type
_entity.pdbx_description
1 polymer ?
#
loop_
_entity_poly.entity_id
_entity_poly.type
_entity_poly.pdbx_seq_one_letter_code
_entity_poly.pdbx_strand_id
1 'polypeptide(L)'
;MKDRVSITMLDGGIADVRLIRTDKMNALDAAMWAALVEAIETLKATPGLRVVVLSGEGRAFCAGLDLSSLQAERDPGASSAGGTLADRTNGIANNAQYAAWGWRELPVPVIAAVHGVAFGAGS
;
A
#
# COMPACT_ATOMS: atom_id res chain seq x y z
N MET A 1 6.88 5.52 -4.06
CA MET A 1 7.19 4.58 -2.97
C MET A 1 7.96 5.21 -1.83
N LYS A 2 8.80 6.14 -2.12
CA LYS A 2 9.76 6.80 -1.23
C LYS A 2 9.19 7.26 0.13
N ASP A 3 7.98 7.85 0.12
CA ASP A 3 7.38 8.45 1.30
C ASP A 3 6.34 7.56 1.98
N ARG A 4 6.08 6.39 1.42
CA ARG A 4 4.99 5.54 1.87
C ARG A 4 5.43 4.14 2.25
N VAL A 5 6.34 3.56 1.46
CA VAL A 5 6.77 2.18 1.62
C VAL A 5 8.29 2.10 1.45
N SER A 6 8.94 1.32 2.29
CA SER A 6 10.36 1.00 2.14
C SER A 6 10.54 -0.49 1.92
N ILE A 7 11.54 -0.86 1.13
CA ILE A 7 11.94 -2.25 0.92
C ILE A 7 13.42 -2.35 1.26
N THR A 8 13.75 -3.24 2.18
CA THR A 8 15.13 -3.53 2.54
C THR A 8 15.37 -5.02 2.35
N MET A 9 16.35 -5.36 1.52
CA MET A 9 16.72 -6.76 1.34
C MET A 9 17.71 -7.17 2.43
N LEU A 10 17.35 -8.19 3.17
CA LEU A 10 18.19 -8.76 4.22
C LEU A 10 18.87 -10.02 3.70
N ASP A 11 19.88 -10.51 4.44
CA ASP A 11 20.57 -11.73 4.09
C ASP A 11 19.58 -12.91 4.03
N GLY A 12 19.81 -13.84 3.11
CA GLY A 12 19.00 -15.04 2.97
C GLY A 12 17.76 -14.86 2.11
N GLY A 13 17.63 -13.76 1.37
CA GLY A 13 16.51 -13.53 0.46
C GLY A 13 15.25 -13.04 1.17
N ILE A 14 15.39 -12.38 2.31
CA ILE A 14 14.29 -11.81 3.08
C ILE A 14 14.07 -10.37 2.64
N ALA A 15 12.86 -10.03 2.22
CA ALA A 15 12.49 -8.65 1.95
C ALA A 15 11.74 -8.08 3.15
N ASP A 16 12.30 -7.06 3.78
CA ASP A 16 11.68 -6.33 4.87
C ASP A 16 10.95 -5.14 4.26
N VAL A 17 9.63 -5.24 4.14
CA VAL A 17 8.78 -4.23 3.54
C VAL A 17 8.01 -3.51 4.64
N ARG A 18 8.13 -2.20 4.70
CA ARG A 18 7.52 -1.40 5.77
C ARG A 18 6.68 -0.28 5.22
N LEU A 19 5.49 -0.11 5.80
CA LEU A 19 4.70 1.10 5.62
C LEU A 19 5.32 2.18 6.50
N ILE A 20 5.65 3.34 5.93
CA ILE A 20 6.43 4.36 6.63
C ILE A 20 5.73 5.71 6.74
N ARG A 21 4.42 5.75 6.53
CA ARG A 21 3.62 6.97 6.70
C ARG A 21 3.20 7.11 8.17
N THR A 22 4.16 7.29 9.05
CA THR A 22 3.95 7.24 10.51
C THR A 22 3.11 8.41 11.04
N ASP A 23 3.17 9.57 10.39
CA ASP A 23 2.40 10.75 10.77
C ASP A 23 0.87 10.55 10.59
N LYS A 24 0.47 9.59 9.79
CA LYS A 24 -0.93 9.25 9.53
C LYS A 24 -1.27 7.81 9.89
N MET A 25 -0.49 7.20 10.77
CA MET A 25 -0.71 5.80 11.19
C MET A 25 -0.82 4.84 10.00
N ASN A 26 -0.02 5.10 8.97
CA ASN A 26 0.01 4.33 7.72
C ASN A 26 -1.33 4.28 6.99
N ALA A 27 -2.14 5.34 7.11
CA ALA A 27 -3.42 5.42 6.42
C ALA A 27 -3.24 5.40 4.89
N LEU A 28 -4.23 4.83 4.22
CA LEU A 28 -4.16 4.55 2.79
C LEU A 28 -4.73 5.73 1.99
N ASP A 29 -3.83 6.52 1.42
CA ASP A 29 -4.16 7.52 0.41
C ASP A 29 -3.76 7.01 -0.97
N ALA A 30 -4.00 7.79 -2.02
CA ALA A 30 -3.65 7.39 -3.38
C ALA A 30 -2.17 7.10 -3.53
N ALA A 31 -1.30 7.88 -2.88
CA ALA A 31 0.15 7.65 -2.92
C ALA A 31 0.53 6.33 -2.24
N MET A 32 -0.14 5.96 -1.15
CA MET A 32 0.09 4.68 -0.49
C MET A 32 -0.35 3.52 -1.37
N TRP A 33 -1.53 3.60 -2.01
CA TRP A 33 -1.98 2.56 -2.93
C TRP A 33 -0.98 2.35 -4.06
N ALA A 34 -0.51 3.45 -4.67
CA ALA A 34 0.48 3.39 -5.74
C ALA A 34 1.81 2.80 -5.24
N ALA A 35 2.23 3.18 -4.04
CA ALA A 35 3.47 2.67 -3.45
C ALA A 35 3.39 1.16 -3.18
N LEU A 36 2.25 0.67 -2.72
CA LEU A 36 2.06 -0.76 -2.49
C LEU A 36 2.11 -1.55 -3.79
N VAL A 37 1.48 -1.05 -4.85
CA VAL A 37 1.54 -1.68 -6.16
C VAL A 37 2.98 -1.70 -6.68
N GLU A 38 3.69 -0.58 -6.56
CA GLU A 38 5.09 -0.49 -6.97
C GLU A 38 5.97 -1.46 -6.19
N ALA A 39 5.73 -1.59 -4.88
CA ALA A 39 6.46 -2.53 -4.04
C ALA A 39 6.25 -3.97 -4.50
N ILE A 40 5.01 -4.36 -4.79
CA ILE A 40 4.70 -5.71 -5.28
C ILE A 40 5.42 -5.97 -6.61
N GLU A 41 5.37 -5.03 -7.54
CA GLU A 41 6.04 -5.17 -8.84
C GLU A 41 7.56 -5.27 -8.67
N THR A 42 8.13 -4.48 -7.78
CA THR A 42 9.56 -4.54 -7.48
C THR A 42 9.95 -5.92 -6.93
N LEU A 43 9.14 -6.46 -6.03
CA LEU A 43 9.41 -7.77 -5.44
C LEU A 43 9.28 -8.89 -6.45
N LYS A 44 8.32 -8.79 -7.38
CA LYS A 44 8.19 -9.77 -8.46
C LYS A 44 9.43 -9.85 -9.32
N ALA A 45 10.13 -8.74 -9.50
CA ALA A 45 11.32 -8.64 -10.31
C ALA A 45 12.61 -8.89 -9.53
N THR A 46 12.53 -9.14 -8.22
CA THR A 46 13.71 -9.29 -7.36
C THR A 46 14.23 -10.73 -7.40
N PRO A 47 15.46 -10.97 -7.93
CA PRO A 47 16.02 -12.32 -7.93
C PRO A 47 16.43 -12.73 -6.52
N GLY A 48 16.32 -14.00 -6.23
CA GLY A 48 16.74 -14.56 -4.94
C GLY A 48 15.79 -14.30 -3.79
N LEU A 49 14.61 -13.75 -4.06
CA LEU A 49 13.60 -13.51 -3.04
C LEU A 49 13.06 -14.85 -2.51
N ARG A 50 13.02 -15.00 -1.19
CA ARG A 50 12.54 -16.24 -0.56
C ARG A 50 11.35 -16.02 0.38
N VAL A 51 11.26 -14.86 1.02
CA VAL A 51 10.16 -14.52 1.91
C VAL A 51 10.02 -13.00 1.99
N VAL A 52 8.79 -12.53 2.18
CA VAL A 52 8.47 -11.12 2.41
C VAL A 52 7.89 -10.97 3.79
N VAL A 53 8.41 -10.03 4.56
CA VAL A 53 7.83 -9.62 5.84
C VAL A 53 7.28 -8.20 5.66
N LEU A 54 5.97 -8.07 5.81
CA LEU A 54 5.29 -6.79 5.67
C LEU A 54 4.93 -6.27 7.05
N SER A 55 5.39 -5.08 7.38
CA SER A 55 5.13 -4.46 8.67
C SER A 55 4.84 -2.97 8.49
N GLY A 56 4.47 -2.31 9.58
CA GLY A 56 4.29 -0.86 9.60
C GLY A 56 5.16 -0.25 10.67
N GLU A 57 5.76 0.89 10.36
CA GLU A 57 6.48 1.67 11.36
C GLU A 57 5.51 2.52 12.17
N GLY A 58 5.89 2.88 13.39
CA GLY A 58 5.11 3.72 14.26
C GLY A 58 4.08 2.95 15.08
N ARG A 59 2.98 3.62 15.43
CA ARG A 59 2.00 3.11 16.38
C ARG A 59 1.00 2.12 15.78
N ALA A 60 0.94 2.03 14.46
CA ALA A 60 -0.07 1.23 13.79
C ALA A 60 0.51 0.50 12.60
N PHE A 61 -0.01 -0.69 12.33
CA PHE A 61 0.27 -1.38 11.08
C PHE A 61 -0.34 -0.59 9.92
N CYS A 62 -1.64 -0.34 9.95
CA CYS A 62 -2.33 0.47 8.94
C CYS A 62 -3.69 0.90 9.48
N ALA A 63 -3.98 2.20 9.43
CA ALA A 63 -5.24 2.74 9.94
C ALA A 63 -6.41 2.64 8.96
N GLY A 64 -6.18 2.09 7.74
CA GLY A 64 -7.21 2.00 6.72
C GLY A 64 -7.26 3.23 5.84
N LEU A 65 -8.40 3.47 5.20
CA LEU A 65 -8.53 4.56 4.24
C LEU A 65 -8.27 5.93 4.88
N ASP A 66 -7.54 6.76 4.14
CA ASP A 66 -7.35 8.15 4.54
C ASP A 66 -8.61 8.95 4.21
N LEU A 67 -9.35 9.32 5.25
CA LEU A 67 -10.63 10.01 5.10
C LEU A 67 -10.48 11.39 4.48
N SER A 68 -9.37 12.07 4.70
CA SER A 68 -9.13 13.37 4.07
C SER A 68 -8.96 13.24 2.56
N SER A 69 -8.29 12.19 2.09
CA SER A 69 -8.20 11.89 0.67
C SER A 69 -9.57 11.61 0.06
N LEU A 70 -10.41 10.88 0.79
CA LEU A 70 -11.76 10.56 0.33
C LEU A 70 -12.61 11.83 0.19
N GLN A 71 -12.49 12.76 1.13
CA GLN A 71 -13.20 14.04 1.07
C GLN A 71 -12.72 14.88 -0.10
N ALA A 72 -11.44 14.89 -0.39
CA ALA A 72 -10.88 15.61 -1.53
C ALA A 72 -11.43 15.07 -2.85
N GLU A 73 -11.62 13.76 -2.94
CA GLU A 73 -12.19 13.14 -4.13
C GLU A 73 -13.68 13.45 -4.31
N ARG A 74 -14.38 13.74 -3.22
CA ARG A 74 -15.80 14.12 -3.25
C ARG A 74 -16.02 15.60 -3.52
N ASP A 75 -14.95 16.39 -3.54
CA ASP A 75 -15.04 17.82 -3.84
C ASP A 75 -15.50 18.03 -5.28
N PRO A 76 -16.60 18.77 -5.51
CA PRO A 76 -17.09 19.03 -6.87
C PRO A 76 -16.05 19.68 -7.79
N GLY A 77 -15.14 20.47 -7.22
CA GLY A 77 -14.06 21.09 -7.98
C GLY A 77 -13.05 20.08 -8.49
N ALA A 78 -12.80 19.03 -7.75
CA ALA A 78 -11.86 17.99 -8.15
C ALA A 78 -12.44 17.08 -9.24
N SER A 79 -13.74 16.87 -9.27
CA SER A 79 -14.38 15.99 -10.22
C SER A 79 -14.42 16.54 -11.65
N SER A 80 -14.22 17.84 -11.83
CA SER A 80 -14.25 18.47 -13.14
C SER A 80 -12.88 18.51 -13.82
N ALA A 81 -11.84 18.04 -13.16
CA ALA A 81 -10.46 18.24 -13.62
C ALA A 81 -9.92 17.07 -14.43
N GLY A 82 -10.64 16.65 -15.44
CA GLY A 82 -10.08 15.72 -16.41
C GLY A 82 -10.45 14.26 -16.21
N GLY A 83 -11.31 13.80 -17.03
CA GLY A 83 -11.78 12.44 -17.01
C GLY A 83 -13.09 12.30 -16.26
N THR A 84 -13.81 11.27 -16.55
CA THR A 84 -15.04 10.99 -15.86
C THR A 84 -14.77 10.50 -14.45
N LEU A 85 -15.70 10.76 -13.57
CA LEU A 85 -15.61 10.25 -12.20
C LEU A 85 -15.46 8.72 -12.17
N ALA A 86 -16.08 8.05 -13.13
CA ALA A 86 -16.00 6.59 -13.25
C ALA A 86 -14.58 6.11 -13.56
N ASP A 87 -13.87 6.81 -14.45
CA ASP A 87 -12.49 6.44 -14.79
C ASP A 87 -11.55 6.58 -13.60
N ARG A 88 -11.70 7.67 -12.83
CA ARG A 88 -10.89 7.89 -11.65
C ARG A 88 -11.20 6.86 -10.56
N THR A 89 -12.47 6.56 -10.38
CA THR A 89 -12.91 5.56 -9.40
C THR A 89 -12.41 4.17 -9.78
N ASN A 90 -12.47 3.82 -11.06
CA ASN A 90 -12.00 2.52 -11.54
C ASN A 90 -10.49 2.37 -11.37
N GLY A 91 -9.72 3.42 -11.65
CA GLY A 91 -8.28 3.40 -11.45
C GLY A 91 -7.89 3.20 -9.99
N ILE A 92 -8.55 3.91 -9.10
CA ILE A 92 -8.31 3.78 -7.66
C ILE A 92 -8.75 2.39 -7.17
N ALA A 93 -9.91 1.91 -7.61
CA ALA A 93 -10.41 0.59 -7.20
C ALA A 93 -9.49 -0.52 -7.68
N ASN A 94 -8.95 -0.44 -8.89
CA ASN A 94 -8.02 -1.43 -9.43
C ASN A 94 -6.72 -1.44 -8.65
N ASN A 95 -6.18 -0.27 -8.29
CA ASN A 95 -4.98 -0.19 -7.47
C ASN A 95 -5.23 -0.75 -6.07
N ALA A 96 -6.38 -0.45 -5.48
CA ALA A 96 -6.72 -0.97 -4.15
C ALA A 96 -6.83 -2.49 -4.16
N GLN A 97 -7.50 -3.05 -5.16
CA GLN A 97 -7.63 -4.50 -5.30
C GLN A 97 -6.28 -5.16 -5.49
N TYR A 98 -5.43 -4.61 -6.34
CA TYR A 98 -4.10 -5.17 -6.59
C TYR A 98 -3.19 -5.00 -5.37
N ALA A 99 -3.29 -3.89 -4.67
CA ALA A 99 -2.49 -3.66 -3.47
C ALA A 99 -2.79 -4.68 -2.36
N ALA A 100 -3.99 -5.23 -2.35
CA ALA A 100 -4.36 -6.30 -1.42
C ALA A 100 -4.04 -7.68 -1.99
N TRP A 101 -4.44 -7.94 -3.23
CA TRP A 101 -4.35 -9.26 -3.86
C TRP A 101 -2.95 -9.57 -4.39
N GLY A 102 -2.22 -8.56 -4.86
CA GLY A 102 -0.94 -8.77 -5.52
C GLY A 102 0.10 -9.47 -4.65
N TRP A 103 0.00 -9.35 -3.34
CA TRP A 103 0.89 -10.07 -2.42
C TRP A 103 0.76 -11.59 -2.59
N ARG A 104 -0.43 -12.06 -2.92
CA ARG A 104 -0.69 -13.49 -3.13
C ARG A 104 -0.12 -14.00 -4.45
N GLU A 105 0.15 -13.12 -5.38
CA GLU A 105 0.74 -13.47 -6.68
C GLU A 105 2.24 -13.66 -6.61
N LEU A 106 2.88 -13.23 -5.51
CA LEU A 106 4.31 -13.45 -5.32
C LEU A 106 4.58 -14.95 -5.13
N PRO A 107 5.67 -15.47 -5.74
CA PRO A 107 5.99 -16.91 -5.65
C PRO A 107 6.65 -17.29 -4.33
N VAL A 108 6.52 -16.49 -3.30
CA VAL A 108 7.12 -16.70 -1.99
C VAL A 108 6.10 -16.37 -0.90
N PRO A 109 6.27 -16.90 0.32
CA PRO A 109 5.40 -16.54 1.43
C PRO A 109 5.51 -15.05 1.78
N VAL A 110 4.38 -14.46 2.12
CA VAL A 110 4.29 -13.08 2.64
C VAL A 110 3.73 -13.17 4.06
N ILE A 111 4.49 -12.65 5.01
CA ILE A 111 4.12 -12.66 6.43
C ILE A 111 3.80 -11.22 6.83
N ALA A 112 2.59 -10.98 7.32
CA ALA A 112 2.21 -9.68 7.85
C ALA A 112 2.49 -9.65 9.35
N ALA A 113 3.43 -8.80 9.76
CA ALA A 113 3.75 -8.59 11.17
C ALA A 113 2.88 -7.45 11.69
N VAL A 114 1.66 -7.77 12.05
CA VAL A 114 0.65 -6.77 12.47
C VAL A 114 0.89 -6.38 13.92
N HIS A 115 0.89 -5.06 14.17
CA HIS A 115 0.98 -4.52 15.52
C HIS A 115 0.10 -3.29 15.65
N GLY A 116 -0.37 -3.03 16.86
CA GLY A 116 -1.22 -1.87 17.13
C GLY A 116 -2.51 -1.91 16.30
N VAL A 117 -2.80 -0.83 15.61
CA VAL A 117 -4.05 -0.66 14.89
C VAL A 117 -3.98 -1.26 13.49
N ALA A 118 -4.99 -2.03 13.10
CA ALA A 118 -5.19 -2.51 11.74
C ALA A 118 -6.69 -2.44 11.43
N PHE A 119 -7.12 -1.36 10.77
CA PHE A 119 -8.53 -1.08 10.51
C PHE A 119 -8.89 -1.18 9.03
N GLY A 120 -10.10 -1.61 8.74
CA GLY A 120 -10.67 -1.61 7.39
C GLY A 120 -9.76 -2.29 6.39
N ALA A 121 -9.38 -1.58 5.34
CA ALA A 121 -8.46 -2.10 4.32
C ALA A 121 -7.06 -2.39 4.86
N GLY A 122 -6.72 -1.90 6.05
CA GLY A 122 -5.45 -2.20 6.71
C GLY A 122 -5.43 -3.53 7.45
N SER A 123 -6.56 -4.18 7.54
CA SER A 123 -6.63 -5.47 8.23
C SER A 123 -6.44 -6.70 7.28
#